data_9ca84804faf91f5ce11f663c33cc873d
#
_entry.id   9ca84804faf91f5ce11f663c33cc873d
#
_cell.length_a   1.000
_cell.length_b   1.000
_cell.length_c   1.000
_cell.angle_alpha   90.00
_cell.angle_beta   90.00
_cell.angle_gamma   90.00
#
_symmetry.space_group_name_H-M   'P 1'
#
loop_
_entity.id
_entity.type
_entity.pdbx_description
1 polymer ?
#
loop_
_entity_poly.entity_id
_entity_poly.type
_entity_poly.pdbx_seq_one_letter_code
_entity_poly.pdbx_strand_id
1 'polypeptide(L)'
;MKVIAAIPARYAASRFPGKLLADLHDKPVIQHTYEKVHQSGLFDRVIIVTDSSEIESVVLGFGGDAVRSQKDHQCGSDRIAEAVFDLDVDVVINVQGDEPFICPEGLASLIEVFKSDPKKEIDLASLMIPISNEMNNPNVVKVVTDLCNRALYFSRSAIPHQRTKETQATVHKHVGVYAFRKNALIDFYEHAPTPLELAEQIEAIRYLEMGKTIQMIKTQFEGVGIDVPEDLERAKKLMP
;
A
#
# COMPACT_ATOMS: atom_id res chain seq x y z
N MET A 1 -8.43 -7.93 -18.34
CA MET A 1 -7.60 -7.92 -17.11
C MET A 1 -8.52 -7.63 -15.95
N LYS A 2 -8.65 -8.57 -15.03
CA LYS A 2 -9.46 -8.43 -13.81
C LYS A 2 -8.62 -7.80 -12.72
N VAL A 3 -9.11 -6.71 -12.12
CA VAL A 3 -8.39 -5.93 -11.11
C VAL A 3 -9.25 -5.79 -9.86
N ILE A 4 -8.72 -6.16 -8.71
CA ILE A 4 -9.40 -5.95 -7.44
C ILE A 4 -8.60 -5.04 -6.52
N ALA A 5 -9.30 -4.30 -5.65
CA ALA A 5 -8.69 -3.65 -4.51
C ALA A 5 -8.90 -4.51 -3.26
N ALA A 6 -7.83 -4.73 -2.52
CA ALA A 6 -7.85 -5.43 -1.25
C ALA A 6 -7.34 -4.50 -0.16
N ILE A 7 -8.14 -4.33 0.88
CA ILE A 7 -7.91 -3.42 2.01
C ILE A 7 -7.64 -4.28 3.24
N PRO A 8 -6.36 -4.49 3.63
CA PRO A 8 -6.07 -5.25 4.83
C PRO A 8 -6.47 -4.45 6.06
N ALA A 9 -7.17 -5.08 6.98
CA ALA A 9 -7.69 -4.46 8.19
C ALA A 9 -7.44 -5.36 9.39
N ARG A 10 -6.74 -4.83 10.42
CA ARG A 10 -6.53 -5.49 11.70
C ARG A 10 -7.00 -4.61 12.84
N TYR A 11 -7.58 -5.23 13.87
CA TYR A 11 -8.00 -4.50 15.06
C TYR A 11 -6.81 -4.09 15.93
N ALA A 12 -5.85 -5.00 16.08
CA ALA A 12 -4.66 -4.81 16.90
C ALA A 12 -3.63 -3.91 16.19
N ALA A 13 -3.66 -2.61 16.49
CA ALA A 13 -2.63 -1.64 16.13
C ALA A 13 -1.92 -1.16 17.39
N SER A 14 -0.58 -1.23 17.43
CA SER A 14 0.19 -0.96 18.65
C SER A 14 0.10 0.50 19.12
N ARG A 15 0.09 1.46 18.20
CA ARG A 15 0.08 2.91 18.48
C ARG A 15 -1.33 3.48 18.68
N PHE A 16 -2.34 2.89 18.02
CA PHE A 16 -3.73 3.31 18.09
C PHE A 16 -4.65 2.10 17.90
N PRO A 17 -4.92 1.31 18.97
CA PRO A 17 -5.79 0.13 18.91
C PRO A 17 -7.20 0.53 18.42
N GLY A 18 -7.75 -0.26 17.50
CA GLY A 18 -9.08 0.00 16.94
C GLY A 18 -9.17 1.19 16.00
N LYS A 19 -8.06 1.77 15.54
CA LYS A 19 -8.01 2.97 14.69
C LYS A 19 -8.92 2.91 13.45
N LEU A 20 -9.08 1.74 12.86
CA LEU A 20 -9.92 1.55 11.68
C LEU A 20 -11.42 1.69 11.97
N LEU A 21 -11.82 1.46 13.22
CA LEU A 21 -13.18 1.67 13.70
C LEU A 21 -13.38 3.03 14.38
N ALA A 22 -12.35 3.84 14.51
CA ALA A 22 -12.44 5.18 15.09
C ALA A 22 -13.34 6.07 14.22
N ASP A 23 -14.12 6.91 14.91
CA ASP A 23 -15.06 7.83 14.27
C ASP A 23 -14.35 8.96 13.53
N LEU A 24 -14.65 9.10 12.25
CA LEU A 24 -14.24 10.18 11.36
C LEU A 24 -15.51 10.73 10.69
N HIS A 25 -16.09 11.80 11.24
CA HIS A 25 -17.33 12.41 10.74
C HIS A 25 -18.48 11.39 10.53
N ASP A 26 -18.94 10.79 11.62
CA ASP A 26 -20.07 9.84 11.71
C ASP A 26 -19.88 8.52 10.95
N LYS A 27 -18.66 8.24 10.45
CA LYS A 27 -18.29 6.97 9.83
C LYS A 27 -16.95 6.47 10.37
N PRO A 28 -16.76 5.14 10.48
CA PRO A 28 -15.44 4.60 10.82
C PRO A 28 -14.43 4.88 9.71
N VAL A 29 -13.17 5.06 10.07
CA VAL A 29 -12.04 5.30 9.12
C VAL A 29 -12.05 4.30 7.97
N ILE A 30 -12.24 3.01 8.25
CA ILE A 30 -12.24 1.94 7.24
C ILE A 30 -13.37 2.13 6.21
N GLN A 31 -14.52 2.69 6.61
CA GLN A 31 -15.62 2.94 5.70
C GLN A 31 -15.27 4.06 4.71
N HIS A 32 -14.62 5.13 5.16
CA HIS A 32 -14.16 6.18 4.26
C HIS A 32 -13.20 5.65 3.21
N THR A 33 -12.21 4.84 3.63
CA THR A 33 -11.27 4.22 2.71
C THR A 33 -11.98 3.31 1.71
N TYR A 34 -12.86 2.44 2.19
CA TYR A 34 -13.64 1.53 1.34
C TYR A 34 -14.51 2.28 0.32
N GLU A 35 -15.33 3.23 0.79
CA GLU A 35 -16.21 4.02 -0.06
C GLU A 35 -15.41 4.80 -1.12
N LYS A 36 -14.28 5.40 -0.76
CA LYS A 36 -13.42 6.15 -1.68
C LYS A 36 -12.87 5.26 -2.81
N VAL A 37 -12.41 4.07 -2.45
CA VAL A 37 -11.90 3.08 -3.41
C VAL A 37 -13.04 2.54 -4.28
N HIS A 38 -14.17 2.18 -3.68
CA HIS A 38 -15.32 1.63 -4.38
C HIS A 38 -15.94 2.65 -5.37
N GLN A 39 -16.10 3.90 -4.94
CA GLN A 39 -16.65 4.99 -5.76
C GLN A 39 -15.74 5.41 -6.91
N SER A 40 -14.46 5.04 -6.89
CA SER A 40 -13.54 5.29 -8.00
C SER A 40 -13.94 4.59 -9.31
N GLY A 41 -14.70 3.49 -9.20
CA GLY A 41 -15.14 2.68 -10.36
C GLY A 41 -13.98 1.98 -11.10
N LEU A 42 -12.79 1.90 -10.50
CA LEU A 42 -11.59 1.35 -11.13
C LEU A 42 -11.47 -0.17 -11.02
N PHE A 43 -12.23 -0.81 -10.13
CA PHE A 43 -12.06 -2.19 -9.71
C PHE A 43 -13.25 -3.05 -10.03
N ASP A 44 -13.01 -4.30 -10.45
CA ASP A 44 -14.06 -5.31 -10.61
C ASP A 44 -14.67 -5.71 -9.25
N ARG A 45 -13.88 -5.60 -8.18
CA ARG A 45 -14.30 -5.87 -6.79
C ARG A 45 -13.42 -5.12 -5.81
N VAL A 46 -14.01 -4.66 -4.69
CA VAL A 46 -13.28 -4.08 -3.55
C VAL A 46 -13.58 -4.93 -2.33
N ILE A 47 -12.56 -5.47 -1.67
CA ILE A 47 -12.70 -6.31 -0.49
C ILE A 47 -11.93 -5.75 0.69
N ILE A 48 -12.49 -5.88 1.89
CA ILE A 48 -11.76 -5.69 3.14
C ILE A 48 -11.37 -7.06 3.68
N VAL A 49 -10.08 -7.27 3.94
CA VAL A 49 -9.55 -8.54 4.45
C VAL A 49 -9.19 -8.37 5.92
N THR A 50 -9.87 -9.08 6.82
CA THR A 50 -9.70 -8.91 8.27
C THR A 50 -9.71 -10.24 9.03
N ASP A 51 -9.06 -10.27 10.19
CA ASP A 51 -9.15 -11.35 11.19
C ASP A 51 -10.10 -10.99 12.35
N SER A 52 -10.59 -9.74 12.41
CA SER A 52 -11.46 -9.25 13.48
C SER A 52 -12.94 -9.38 13.12
N SER A 53 -13.70 -10.03 13.99
CA SER A 53 -15.16 -10.11 13.90
C SER A 53 -15.83 -8.75 14.03
N GLU A 54 -15.24 -7.84 14.80
CA GLU A 54 -15.74 -6.48 14.99
C GLU A 54 -15.63 -5.68 13.69
N ILE A 55 -14.47 -5.73 13.01
CA ILE A 55 -14.29 -5.06 11.73
C ILE A 55 -15.21 -5.68 10.67
N GLU A 56 -15.29 -7.01 10.59
CA GLU A 56 -16.17 -7.72 9.66
C GLU A 56 -17.63 -7.29 9.85
N SER A 57 -18.13 -7.26 11.10
CA SER A 57 -19.49 -6.83 11.40
C SER A 57 -19.78 -5.40 10.96
N VAL A 58 -18.85 -4.46 11.20
CA VAL A 58 -18.98 -3.07 10.77
C VAL A 58 -18.99 -2.95 9.25
N VAL A 59 -18.10 -3.68 8.57
CA VAL A 59 -18.02 -3.68 7.09
C VAL A 59 -19.31 -4.19 6.46
N LEU A 60 -19.84 -5.30 6.95
CA LEU A 60 -21.13 -5.85 6.49
C LEU A 60 -22.29 -4.90 6.81
N GLY A 61 -22.23 -4.20 7.95
CA GLY A 61 -23.24 -3.23 8.38
C GLY A 61 -23.41 -2.05 7.44
N PHE A 62 -22.35 -1.57 6.78
CA PHE A 62 -22.46 -0.51 5.77
C PHE A 62 -22.55 -1.05 4.32
N GLY A 63 -22.73 -2.37 4.14
CA GLY A 63 -22.86 -3.01 2.82
C GLY A 63 -21.55 -3.23 2.08
N GLY A 64 -20.42 -3.18 2.79
CA GLY A 64 -19.10 -3.50 2.23
C GLY A 64 -18.89 -5.02 2.07
N ASP A 65 -17.89 -5.40 1.29
CA ASP A 65 -17.49 -6.79 1.05
C ASP A 65 -16.32 -7.15 1.96
N ALA A 66 -16.55 -8.09 2.87
CA ALA A 66 -15.55 -8.54 3.85
C ALA A 66 -15.14 -9.98 3.60
N VAL A 67 -13.83 -10.24 3.62
CA VAL A 67 -13.23 -11.58 3.56
C VAL A 67 -12.50 -11.84 4.86
N ARG A 68 -12.86 -12.92 5.55
CA ARG A 68 -12.21 -13.28 6.80
C ARG A 68 -10.96 -14.11 6.57
N SER A 69 -9.83 -13.59 7.08
CA SER A 69 -8.56 -14.32 7.14
C SER A 69 -8.65 -15.48 8.11
N GLN A 70 -8.14 -16.64 7.72
CA GLN A 70 -8.17 -17.88 8.52
C GLN A 70 -6.91 -18.06 9.36
N LYS A 71 -5.84 -17.31 9.06
CA LYS A 71 -4.53 -17.39 9.70
C LYS A 71 -4.11 -16.06 10.30
N ASP A 72 -3.20 -16.11 11.26
CA ASP A 72 -2.47 -14.95 11.72
C ASP A 72 -1.39 -14.59 10.70
N HIS A 73 -1.34 -13.33 10.31
CA HIS A 73 -0.39 -12.81 9.31
C HIS A 73 0.52 -11.74 9.90
N GLN A 74 1.79 -11.77 9.50
CA GLN A 74 2.78 -10.79 9.96
C GLN A 74 2.56 -9.41 9.31
N CYS A 75 2.11 -9.38 8.05
CA CYS A 75 1.92 -8.15 7.29
C CYS A 75 0.61 -8.14 6.49
N GLY A 76 0.28 -6.95 5.93
CA GLY A 76 -0.93 -6.75 5.13
C GLY A 76 -0.92 -7.55 3.83
N SER A 77 0.26 -7.65 3.18
CA SER A 77 0.41 -8.38 1.92
C SER A 77 0.17 -9.89 2.08
N ASP A 78 0.63 -10.51 3.17
CA ASP A 78 0.36 -11.92 3.47
C ASP A 78 -1.14 -12.19 3.63
N ARG A 79 -1.85 -11.29 4.33
CA ARG A 79 -3.30 -11.38 4.55
C ARG A 79 -4.06 -11.29 3.24
N ILE A 80 -3.66 -10.38 2.36
CA ILE A 80 -4.27 -10.22 1.03
C ILE A 80 -4.00 -11.45 0.19
N ALA A 81 -2.78 -11.98 0.18
CA ALA A 81 -2.40 -13.17 -0.58
C ALA A 81 -3.29 -14.36 -0.26
N GLU A 82 -3.54 -14.63 1.05
CA GLU A 82 -4.49 -15.67 1.48
C GLU A 82 -5.88 -15.43 0.88
N ALA A 83 -6.41 -14.22 0.99
CA ALA A 83 -7.76 -13.90 0.56
C ALA A 83 -7.98 -14.01 -0.95
N VAL A 84 -6.92 -13.82 -1.75
CA VAL A 84 -7.02 -13.84 -3.22
C VAL A 84 -6.52 -15.13 -3.84
N PHE A 85 -6.06 -16.10 -3.04
CA PHE A 85 -5.40 -17.32 -3.50
C PHE A 85 -6.25 -18.06 -4.55
N ASP A 86 -7.53 -18.28 -4.28
CA ASP A 86 -8.46 -19.00 -5.15
C ASP A 86 -9.27 -18.08 -6.10
N LEU A 87 -9.04 -16.76 -6.05
CA LEU A 87 -9.78 -15.83 -6.92
C LEU A 87 -9.20 -15.80 -8.33
N ASP A 88 -10.06 -15.75 -9.33
CA ASP A 88 -9.68 -15.47 -10.72
C ASP A 88 -9.48 -13.96 -10.91
N VAL A 89 -8.24 -13.50 -10.68
CA VAL A 89 -7.84 -12.10 -10.73
C VAL A 89 -6.41 -11.98 -11.30
N ASP A 90 -6.17 -10.95 -12.11
CA ASP A 90 -4.87 -10.68 -12.73
C ASP A 90 -4.00 -9.77 -11.85
N VAL A 91 -4.61 -8.70 -11.31
CA VAL A 91 -3.93 -7.65 -10.54
C VAL A 91 -4.68 -7.36 -9.24
N VAL A 92 -3.94 -7.27 -8.16
CA VAL A 92 -4.44 -6.95 -6.81
C VAL A 92 -3.80 -5.64 -6.35
N ILE A 93 -4.61 -4.66 -5.98
CA ILE A 93 -4.12 -3.42 -5.37
C ILE A 93 -4.33 -3.47 -3.87
N ASN A 94 -3.22 -3.37 -3.12
CA ASN A 94 -3.22 -3.24 -1.68
C ASN A 94 -3.40 -1.75 -1.32
N VAL A 95 -4.56 -1.41 -0.78
CA VAL A 95 -4.85 -0.09 -0.24
C VAL A 95 -4.89 -0.18 1.27
N GLN A 96 -4.07 0.60 1.97
CA GLN A 96 -4.06 0.58 3.43
C GLN A 96 -5.39 1.07 4.01
N GLY A 97 -5.96 0.31 4.98
CA GLY A 97 -7.28 0.61 5.56
C GLY A 97 -7.35 1.93 6.32
N ASP A 98 -6.21 2.49 6.71
CA ASP A 98 -6.04 3.74 7.44
C ASP A 98 -5.76 4.95 6.55
N GLU A 99 -5.97 4.83 5.22
CA GLU A 99 -5.75 5.90 4.23
C GLU A 99 -7.07 6.44 3.64
N PRO A 100 -7.91 7.16 4.41
CA PRO A 100 -9.21 7.64 3.94
C PRO A 100 -9.14 8.71 2.84
N PHE A 101 -7.94 9.28 2.61
CA PHE A 101 -7.68 10.30 1.58
C PHE A 101 -7.05 9.72 0.32
N ILE A 102 -7.07 8.40 0.12
CA ILE A 102 -6.47 7.76 -1.07
C ILE A 102 -6.92 8.44 -2.37
N CYS A 103 -5.97 8.63 -3.29
CA CYS A 103 -6.21 9.34 -4.55
C CYS A 103 -6.56 8.36 -5.69
N PRO A 104 -7.76 8.44 -6.30
CA PRO A 104 -8.15 7.58 -7.41
C PRO A 104 -7.20 7.67 -8.62
N GLU A 105 -6.63 8.84 -8.90
CA GLU A 105 -5.68 9.05 -10.01
C GLU A 105 -4.40 8.25 -9.81
N GLY A 106 -3.91 8.14 -8.55
CA GLY A 106 -2.77 7.29 -8.21
C GLY A 106 -3.09 5.81 -8.44
N LEU A 107 -4.28 5.36 -8.03
CA LEU A 107 -4.74 3.98 -8.26
C LEU A 107 -4.88 3.67 -9.76
N ALA A 108 -5.46 4.59 -10.53
CA ALA A 108 -5.58 4.44 -11.98
C ALA A 108 -4.21 4.32 -12.66
N SER A 109 -3.23 5.12 -12.22
CA SER A 109 -1.86 5.08 -12.75
C SER A 109 -1.17 3.73 -12.46
N LEU A 110 -1.42 3.13 -11.29
CA LEU A 110 -0.93 1.79 -10.95
C LEU A 110 -1.53 0.70 -11.86
N ILE A 111 -2.82 0.77 -12.15
CA ILE A 111 -3.51 -0.17 -13.05
C ILE A 111 -2.95 -0.05 -14.48
N GLU A 112 -2.68 1.16 -14.93
CA GLU A 112 -2.21 1.43 -16.29
C GLU A 112 -0.83 0.81 -16.57
N VAL A 113 0.03 0.67 -15.55
CA VAL A 113 1.31 -0.05 -15.67
C VAL A 113 1.09 -1.46 -16.23
N PHE A 114 0.13 -2.20 -15.68
CA PHE A 114 -0.10 -3.59 -16.08
C PHE A 114 -0.84 -3.73 -17.40
N LYS A 115 -1.67 -2.73 -17.77
CA LYS A 115 -2.28 -2.68 -19.11
C LYS A 115 -1.24 -2.42 -20.19
N SER A 116 -0.23 -1.61 -19.87
CA SER A 116 0.87 -1.25 -20.77
C SER A 116 2.01 -2.26 -20.80
N ASP A 117 1.92 -3.36 -20.04
CA ASP A 117 2.93 -4.42 -19.92
C ASP A 117 2.42 -5.79 -20.44
N PRO A 118 2.22 -5.93 -21.76
CA PRO A 118 1.72 -7.19 -22.35
C PRO A 118 2.67 -8.37 -22.20
N LYS A 119 3.97 -8.11 -22.01
CA LYS A 119 4.98 -9.14 -21.80
C LYS A 119 5.07 -9.63 -20.37
N LYS A 120 4.32 -8.97 -19.44
CA LYS A 120 4.31 -9.30 -18.01
C LYS A 120 5.71 -9.26 -17.36
N GLU A 121 6.51 -8.25 -17.74
CA GLU A 121 7.88 -8.04 -17.20
C GLU A 121 7.85 -7.33 -15.82
N ILE A 122 6.72 -6.69 -15.46
CA ILE A 122 6.55 -5.98 -14.20
C ILE A 122 5.76 -6.86 -13.24
N ASP A 123 6.36 -7.19 -12.10
CA ASP A 123 5.75 -8.02 -11.05
C ASP A 123 4.84 -7.19 -10.14
N LEU A 124 5.28 -6.00 -9.76
CA LEU A 124 4.50 -5.06 -8.97
C LEU A 124 4.80 -3.62 -9.32
N ALA A 125 3.89 -2.73 -8.94
CA ALA A 125 4.05 -1.29 -9.08
C ALA A 125 3.72 -0.59 -7.76
N SER A 126 4.35 0.58 -7.53
CA SER A 126 4.09 1.42 -6.37
C SER A 126 4.29 2.88 -6.70
N LEU A 127 3.92 3.77 -5.76
CA LEU A 127 3.98 5.21 -5.95
C LEU A 127 5.22 5.81 -5.27
N MET A 128 5.72 6.92 -5.82
CA MET A 128 6.78 7.71 -5.22
C MET A 128 6.54 9.20 -5.37
N ILE A 129 6.99 9.98 -4.38
CA ILE A 129 6.86 11.44 -4.35
C ILE A 129 8.24 12.07 -4.16
N PRO A 130 8.59 13.12 -4.92
CA PRO A 130 9.82 13.86 -4.66
C PRO A 130 9.76 14.56 -3.29
N ILE A 131 10.85 14.47 -2.52
CA ILE A 131 10.96 15.13 -1.21
C ILE A 131 12.21 16.02 -1.14
N SER A 132 12.14 17.08 -0.33
CA SER A 132 13.26 18.01 -0.09
C SER A 132 13.75 17.99 1.37
N ASN A 133 12.86 17.86 2.33
CA ASN A 133 13.17 18.13 3.74
C ASN A 133 13.17 16.88 4.65
N GLU A 134 12.69 15.73 4.19
CA GLU A 134 12.49 14.53 5.01
C GLU A 134 13.54 13.44 4.75
N MET A 135 14.60 13.75 4.03
CA MET A 135 15.64 12.80 3.62
C MET A 135 16.24 12.02 4.80
N ASN A 136 16.45 12.70 5.94
CA ASN A 136 17.06 12.12 7.13
C ASN A 136 16.03 11.51 8.12
N ASN A 137 14.74 11.57 7.82
CA ASN A 137 13.71 10.98 8.67
C ASN A 137 13.62 9.45 8.42
N PRO A 138 13.94 8.59 9.41
CA PRO A 138 13.90 7.14 9.23
C PRO A 138 12.48 6.56 9.09
N ASN A 139 11.46 7.32 9.47
CA ASN A 139 10.06 6.94 9.27
C ASN A 139 9.59 7.14 7.83
N VAL A 140 10.29 7.93 7.05
CA VAL A 140 10.08 8.12 5.62
C VAL A 140 10.97 7.15 4.85
N VAL A 141 10.37 6.21 4.15
CA VAL A 141 11.10 5.27 3.30
C VAL A 141 11.51 5.96 2.00
N LYS A 142 12.82 6.02 1.72
CA LYS A 142 13.35 6.54 0.45
C LYS A 142 13.44 5.42 -0.57
N VAL A 143 13.26 5.76 -1.85
CA VAL A 143 13.44 4.85 -2.97
C VAL A 143 14.35 5.46 -4.02
N VAL A 144 15.29 4.69 -4.52
CA VAL A 144 16.13 5.02 -5.68
C VAL A 144 15.73 4.14 -6.86
N THR A 145 15.71 4.74 -8.06
CA THR A 145 15.25 4.07 -9.28
C THR A 145 16.29 4.17 -10.39
N ASP A 146 16.17 3.30 -11.39
CA ASP A 146 16.83 3.45 -12.67
C ASP A 146 16.16 4.57 -13.51
N LEU A 147 16.67 4.78 -14.72
CA LEU A 147 16.16 5.79 -15.66
C LEU A 147 14.74 5.47 -16.19
N CYS A 148 14.32 4.21 -16.08
CA CYS A 148 12.97 3.75 -16.43
C CYS A 148 12.01 3.77 -15.23
N ASN A 149 12.43 4.34 -14.09
CA ASN A 149 11.74 4.33 -12.81
C ASN A 149 11.49 2.91 -12.25
N ARG A 150 12.32 1.91 -12.56
CA ARG A 150 12.33 0.64 -11.85
C ARG A 150 13.09 0.81 -10.54
N ALA A 151 12.54 0.30 -9.44
CA ALA A 151 13.17 0.40 -8.13
C ALA A 151 14.50 -0.36 -8.10
N LEU A 152 15.55 0.31 -7.61
CA LEU A 152 16.86 -0.29 -7.36
C LEU A 152 17.02 -0.67 -5.89
N TYR A 153 16.53 0.16 -4.98
CA TYR A 153 16.54 -0.11 -3.54
C TYR A 153 15.60 0.83 -2.77
N PHE A 154 15.13 0.34 -1.63
CA PHE A 154 14.38 1.11 -0.63
C PHE A 154 15.18 1.18 0.66
N SER A 155 15.15 2.32 1.36
CA SER A 155 15.84 2.45 2.64
C SER A 155 15.21 3.49 3.56
N ARG A 156 15.31 3.22 4.87
CA ARG A 156 15.05 4.22 5.91
C ARG A 156 16.21 5.20 6.06
N SER A 157 17.42 4.81 5.64
CA SER A 157 18.57 5.70 5.56
C SER A 157 18.41 6.73 4.44
N ALA A 158 19.20 7.81 4.51
CA ALA A 158 19.25 8.80 3.45
C ALA A 158 19.94 8.24 2.21
N ILE A 159 19.18 7.97 1.16
CA ILE A 159 19.65 7.54 -0.17
C ILE A 159 19.03 8.41 -1.26
N PRO A 160 19.78 8.71 -2.36
CA PRO A 160 21.20 8.44 -2.58
C PRO A 160 22.09 9.35 -1.73
N HIS A 161 23.35 8.95 -1.49
CA HIS A 161 24.32 9.82 -0.87
C HIS A 161 24.70 10.98 -1.81
N GLN A 162 24.45 12.21 -1.36
CA GLN A 162 24.76 13.43 -2.13
C GLN A 162 26.21 13.84 -1.85
N ARG A 163 27.14 13.39 -2.68
CA ARG A 163 28.58 13.67 -2.47
C ARG A 163 28.95 15.12 -2.75
N THR A 164 28.28 15.76 -3.71
CA THR A 164 28.54 17.15 -4.14
C THR A 164 27.27 17.97 -4.04
N LYS A 165 27.39 19.31 -3.89
CA LYS A 165 26.24 20.23 -3.88
C LYS A 165 25.79 20.64 -5.29
N GLU A 166 26.63 20.40 -6.30
CA GLU A 166 26.43 20.88 -7.67
C GLU A 166 25.52 19.95 -8.51
N THR A 167 25.51 18.67 -8.17
CA THR A 167 24.65 17.67 -8.82
C THR A 167 23.80 16.97 -7.78
N GLN A 168 22.59 17.48 -7.57
CA GLN A 168 21.64 16.85 -6.63
C GLN A 168 20.68 15.95 -7.38
N ALA A 169 20.71 14.65 -7.09
CA ALA A 169 19.67 13.74 -7.51
C ALA A 169 18.37 14.03 -6.76
N THR A 170 17.22 13.97 -7.44
CA THR A 170 15.92 14.04 -6.79
C THR A 170 15.75 12.86 -5.86
N VAL A 171 15.51 13.14 -4.58
CA VAL A 171 15.17 12.12 -3.59
C VAL A 171 13.68 11.87 -3.64
N HIS A 172 13.28 10.60 -3.67
CA HIS A 172 11.88 10.22 -3.64
C HIS A 172 11.55 9.43 -2.36
N LYS A 173 10.40 9.74 -1.75
CA LYS A 173 9.80 8.86 -0.75
C LYS A 173 8.87 7.87 -1.44
N HIS A 174 8.87 6.67 -0.93
CA HIS A 174 7.93 5.63 -1.29
C HIS A 174 6.56 5.89 -0.61
N VAL A 175 5.48 5.68 -1.36
CA VAL A 175 4.11 5.68 -0.87
C VAL A 175 3.61 4.24 -0.81
N GLY A 176 3.19 3.79 0.35
CA GLY A 176 2.89 2.39 0.68
C GLY A 176 1.63 1.79 0.04
N VAL A 177 1.30 2.21 -1.19
CA VAL A 177 0.25 1.62 -2.01
C VAL A 177 0.90 0.74 -3.06
N TYR A 178 0.50 -0.52 -3.12
CA TYR A 178 1.09 -1.49 -4.05
C TYR A 178 0.03 -2.07 -4.97
N ALA A 179 0.41 -2.27 -6.21
CA ALA A 179 -0.33 -3.08 -7.18
C ALA A 179 0.53 -4.28 -7.56
N PHE A 180 0.01 -5.48 -7.42
CA PHE A 180 0.73 -6.73 -7.66
C PHE A 180 0.11 -7.49 -8.81
N ARG A 181 0.91 -8.12 -9.67
CA ARG A 181 0.40 -9.32 -10.34
C ARG A 181 0.11 -10.38 -9.29
N LYS A 182 -1.02 -11.08 -9.42
CA LYS A 182 -1.44 -12.10 -8.45
C LYS A 182 -0.32 -13.08 -8.15
N ASN A 183 0.35 -13.60 -9.18
CA ASN A 183 1.42 -14.59 -8.99
C ASN A 183 2.59 -14.03 -8.17
N ALA A 184 2.98 -12.76 -8.38
CA ALA A 184 4.05 -12.13 -7.61
C ALA A 184 3.66 -11.97 -6.13
N LEU A 185 2.39 -11.69 -5.83
CA LEU A 185 1.88 -11.62 -4.46
C LEU A 185 1.86 -13.01 -3.79
N ILE A 186 1.49 -14.06 -4.52
CA ILE A 186 1.53 -15.44 -4.01
C ILE A 186 2.98 -15.88 -3.78
N ASP A 187 3.90 -15.63 -4.74
CA ASP A 187 5.32 -15.91 -4.58
C ASP A 187 5.89 -15.25 -3.31
N PHE A 188 5.51 -13.98 -3.05
CA PHE A 188 5.90 -13.27 -1.83
C PHE A 188 5.41 -13.97 -0.56
N TYR A 189 4.15 -14.39 -0.54
CA TYR A 189 3.54 -15.07 0.60
C TYR A 189 4.19 -16.43 0.91
N GLU A 190 4.62 -17.15 -0.13
CA GLU A 190 5.29 -18.45 -0.01
C GLU A 190 6.77 -18.33 0.40
N HIS A 191 7.38 -17.15 0.25
CA HIS A 191 8.76 -16.92 0.63
C HIS A 191 8.89 -16.40 2.07
N ALA A 192 9.86 -16.95 2.80
CA ALA A 192 10.23 -16.41 4.11
C ALA A 192 10.78 -14.97 3.98
N PRO A 193 10.60 -14.12 5.02
CA PRO A 193 11.21 -12.80 5.05
C PRO A 193 12.72 -12.85 4.81
N THR A 194 13.19 -11.90 3.99
CA THR A 194 14.57 -11.85 3.52
C THR A 194 15.46 -10.96 4.41
N PRO A 195 16.80 -11.14 4.40
CA PRO A 195 17.69 -10.43 5.32
C PRO A 195 17.60 -8.90 5.24
N LEU A 196 17.53 -8.31 4.04
CA LEU A 196 17.45 -6.86 3.89
C LEU A 196 16.05 -6.34 4.23
N GLU A 197 14.99 -7.08 3.90
CA GLU A 197 13.63 -6.77 4.35
C GLU A 197 13.57 -6.69 5.88
N LEU A 198 14.13 -7.70 6.58
CA LEU A 198 14.14 -7.74 8.04
C LEU A 198 14.96 -6.60 8.65
N ALA A 199 16.06 -6.20 8.01
CA ALA A 199 16.90 -5.10 8.48
C ALA A 199 16.21 -3.74 8.34
N GLU A 200 15.60 -3.47 7.20
CA GLU A 200 14.94 -2.19 6.90
C GLU A 200 13.47 -2.16 7.34
N GLN A 201 12.84 -3.31 7.61
CA GLN A 201 11.41 -3.45 7.90
C GLN A 201 10.56 -2.83 6.77
N ILE A 202 10.86 -3.24 5.51
CA ILE A 202 10.20 -2.76 4.29
C ILE A 202 9.89 -3.97 3.39
N GLU A 203 8.61 -4.35 3.27
CA GLU A 203 8.14 -5.51 2.49
C GLU A 203 8.61 -5.50 1.03
N ALA A 204 8.66 -4.32 0.39
CA ALA A 204 9.07 -4.18 -1.00
C ALA A 204 10.49 -4.71 -1.28
N ILE A 205 11.36 -4.76 -0.27
CA ILE A 205 12.73 -5.25 -0.41
C ILE A 205 12.74 -6.76 -0.68
N ARG A 206 11.82 -7.56 -0.09
CA ARG A 206 11.72 -8.99 -0.38
C ARG A 206 11.58 -9.25 -1.87
N TYR A 207 10.74 -8.49 -2.56
CA TYR A 207 10.57 -8.60 -4.01
C TYR A 207 11.89 -8.35 -4.76
N LEU A 208 12.67 -7.34 -4.36
CA LEU A 208 13.97 -7.05 -4.97
C LEU A 208 14.97 -8.18 -4.72
N GLU A 209 15.03 -8.72 -3.49
CA GLU A 209 15.90 -9.86 -3.16
C GLU A 209 15.49 -11.14 -3.88
N MET A 210 14.20 -11.29 -4.25
CA MET A 210 13.69 -12.36 -5.11
C MET A 210 13.91 -12.12 -6.61
N GLY A 211 14.54 -11.01 -7.01
CA GLY A 211 14.80 -10.66 -8.41
C GLY A 211 13.55 -10.16 -9.17
N LYS A 212 12.50 -9.75 -8.47
CA LYS A 212 11.27 -9.23 -9.07
C LYS A 212 11.41 -7.78 -9.50
N THR A 213 10.65 -7.39 -10.51
CA THR A 213 10.66 -6.03 -11.05
C THR A 213 9.57 -5.16 -10.40
N ILE A 214 9.99 -4.04 -9.79
CA ILE A 214 9.10 -3.06 -9.18
C ILE A 214 9.09 -1.78 -10.02
N GLN A 215 7.95 -1.44 -10.63
CA GLN A 215 7.79 -0.17 -11.35
C GLN A 215 7.33 0.92 -10.39
N MET A 216 8.09 2.01 -10.29
CA MET A 216 7.73 3.18 -9.50
C MET A 216 7.05 4.24 -10.36
N ILE A 217 5.97 4.82 -9.84
CA ILE A 217 5.20 5.87 -10.52
C ILE A 217 5.30 7.15 -9.70
N LYS A 218 5.69 8.24 -10.37
CA LYS A 218 5.71 9.56 -9.76
C LYS A 218 4.29 10.07 -9.56
N THR A 219 3.98 10.52 -8.35
CA THR A 219 2.73 11.18 -8.02
C THR A 219 3.00 12.47 -7.25
N GLN A 220 2.03 13.38 -7.24
CA GLN A 220 2.04 14.56 -6.36
C GLN A 220 1.13 14.35 -5.14
N PHE A 221 0.41 13.25 -5.11
CA PHE A 221 -0.53 12.95 -4.04
C PHE A 221 0.20 12.40 -2.82
N GLU A 222 0.11 13.13 -1.74
CA GLU A 222 0.56 12.71 -0.41
C GLU A 222 -0.65 12.28 0.41
N GLY A 223 -0.79 10.96 0.63
CA GLY A 223 -1.83 10.42 1.50
C GLY A 223 -1.68 10.90 2.94
N VAL A 224 -2.78 11.06 3.64
CA VAL A 224 -2.82 11.31 5.09
C VAL A 224 -3.30 10.04 5.77
N GLY A 225 -2.34 9.18 6.13
CA GLY A 225 -2.62 7.98 6.91
C GLY A 225 -2.93 8.31 8.37
N ILE A 226 -3.77 7.49 9.01
CA ILE A 226 -4.13 7.61 10.43
C ILE A 226 -3.39 6.54 11.22
N ASP A 227 -2.27 6.94 11.85
CA ASP A 227 -1.42 6.03 12.61
C ASP A 227 -1.48 6.25 14.12
N VAL A 228 -1.76 7.47 14.53
CA VAL A 228 -1.88 7.90 15.93
C VAL A 228 -3.14 8.76 16.11
N PRO A 229 -3.66 8.95 17.34
CA PRO A 229 -4.86 9.75 17.56
C PRO A 229 -4.79 11.18 17.00
N GLU A 230 -3.61 11.78 17.01
CA GLU A 230 -3.37 13.13 16.48
C GLU A 230 -3.61 13.20 14.96
N ASP A 231 -3.34 12.11 14.24
CA ASP A 231 -3.63 12.00 12.79
C ASP A 231 -5.14 12.01 12.54
N LEU A 232 -5.92 11.35 13.39
CA LEU A 232 -7.38 11.36 13.31
C LEU A 232 -7.94 12.78 13.46
N GLU A 233 -7.44 13.55 14.44
CA GLU A 233 -7.86 14.94 14.62
C GLU A 233 -7.42 15.85 13.46
N ARG A 234 -6.27 15.53 12.83
CA ARG A 234 -5.86 16.21 11.60
C ARG A 234 -6.76 15.83 10.42
N ALA A 235 -7.09 14.55 10.27
CA ALA A 235 -7.99 14.03 9.25
C ALA A 235 -9.38 14.68 9.33
N LYS A 236 -9.96 14.82 10.54
CA LYS A 236 -11.23 15.53 10.76
C LYS A 236 -11.21 16.97 10.27
N LYS A 237 -10.08 17.67 10.39
CA LYS A 237 -9.95 19.05 9.90
C LYS A 237 -9.80 19.16 8.38
N LEU A 238 -9.31 18.11 7.71
CA LEU A 238 -9.10 18.06 6.27
C LEU A 238 -10.33 17.58 5.51
N MET A 239 -11.20 16.83 6.15
CA MET A 239 -12.44 16.33 5.58
C MET A 239 -13.55 17.37 5.89
N PRO A 240 -14.22 17.94 4.86
CA PRO A 240 -15.28 18.95 5.05
C PRO A 240 -16.55 18.36 5.67
#